data_8b789e5ed5a5008fcb4185d0542dd63a
#
_entry.id   8b789e5ed5a5008fcb4185d0542dd63a
#
_cell.length_a   1.000
_cell.length_b   1.000
_cell.length_c   1.000
_cell.angle_alpha   90.00
_cell.angle_beta   90.00
_cell.angle_gamma   90.00
#
_symmetry.space_group_name_H-M   'P 1'
#
loop_
_entity.id
_entity.type
_entity.pdbx_description
1 polymer ?
#
loop_
_entity_poly.entity_id
_entity_poly.type
_entity_poly.pdbx_seq_one_letter_code
_entity_poly.pdbx_strand_id
1 'polypeptide(L)'
;QRVGRFAVEWLDGDTWRPVETAEEMTTIGYKRIIRFAGVTTPALRVRFGQARGPLCISNVEAYDAPVLLEEPRIVRNGAGEVTLAAGDTQAEIRYTLDGTEPGPSSELYAKPFPMTGRGVVKALVRDPEDGRMSAVASRGFDIPCGAFRVKELPDEEAVGLFDGDVSTVVYLP
;
A
#
# COMPACT_ATOMS: atom_id res chain seq x y z
N GLN A 1 -14.93 30.11 6.51
CA GLN A 1 -14.18 29.32 7.49
C GLN A 1 -13.78 30.23 8.65
N ARG A 2 -14.18 29.87 9.88
CA ARG A 2 -13.97 30.73 11.06
C ARG A 2 -12.74 30.35 11.87
N VAL A 3 -12.29 29.11 11.78
CA VAL A 3 -11.06 28.63 12.43
C VAL A 3 -9.87 28.87 11.50
N GLY A 4 -8.86 29.58 11.97
CA GLY A 4 -7.64 29.84 11.23
C GLY A 4 -6.49 28.93 11.65
N ARG A 5 -6.36 28.65 12.94
CA ARG A 5 -5.37 27.73 13.51
C ARG A 5 -5.91 27.05 14.75
N PHE A 6 -5.61 25.77 14.91
CA PHE A 6 -5.97 24.99 16.09
C PHE A 6 -4.85 24.01 16.44
N ALA A 7 -4.94 23.37 17.58
CA ALA A 7 -4.06 22.26 18.00
C ALA A 7 -4.92 21.17 18.65
N VAL A 8 -4.53 19.91 18.47
CA VAL A 8 -5.05 18.77 19.21
C VAL A 8 -3.99 18.34 20.19
N GLU A 9 -4.36 18.16 21.45
CA GLU A 9 -3.45 17.81 22.53
C GLU A 9 -4.04 16.67 23.35
N TRP A 10 -3.20 15.80 23.87
CA TRP A 10 -3.55 14.71 24.76
C TRP A 10 -2.93 14.91 26.15
N LEU A 11 -3.58 14.36 27.18
CA LEU A 11 -3.13 14.49 28.55
C LEU A 11 -2.21 13.33 28.91
N ASP A 12 -0.93 13.65 29.19
CA ASP A 12 0.10 12.72 29.66
C ASP A 12 0.39 13.01 31.14
N GLY A 13 -0.19 12.20 32.02
CA GLY A 13 -0.21 12.51 33.46
C GLY A 13 -0.93 13.85 33.69
N ASP A 14 -0.21 14.85 34.17
CA ASP A 14 -0.72 16.21 34.40
C ASP A 14 -0.32 17.21 33.31
N THR A 15 0.29 16.74 32.22
CA THR A 15 0.85 17.60 31.18
C THR A 15 0.12 17.41 29.85
N TRP A 16 -0.29 18.52 29.23
CA TRP A 16 -0.84 18.49 27.88
C TRP A 16 0.26 18.49 26.83
N ARG A 17 0.27 17.47 25.98
CA ARG A 17 1.21 17.33 24.87
C ARG A 17 0.49 17.41 23.52
N PRO A 18 1.08 18.04 22.50
CA PRO A 18 0.51 18.00 21.15
C PRO A 18 0.54 16.58 20.60
N VAL A 19 -0.47 16.23 19.79
CA VAL A 19 -0.44 14.99 19.02
C VAL A 19 0.60 15.06 17.90
N GLU A 20 1.28 13.95 17.64
CA GLU A 20 2.22 13.83 16.53
C GLU A 20 1.45 13.57 15.24
N THR A 21 1.54 14.50 14.29
CA THR A 21 0.86 14.42 12.99
C THR A 21 1.63 15.18 11.93
N ALA A 22 1.61 14.66 10.70
CA ALA A 22 2.11 15.36 9.53
C ALA A 22 1.12 16.40 8.96
N GLU A 23 -0.11 16.44 9.48
CA GLU A 23 -1.15 17.30 8.97
C GLU A 23 -1.04 18.74 9.55
N GLU A 24 -1.24 19.73 8.68
CA GLU A 24 -1.32 21.11 9.12
C GLU A 24 -2.61 21.35 9.93
N MET A 25 -2.45 21.87 11.15
CA MET A 25 -3.54 22.21 12.06
C MET A 25 -4.13 23.60 11.73
N THR A 26 -4.50 23.78 10.47
CA THR A 26 -5.13 25.00 9.97
C THR A 26 -6.54 24.70 9.50
N THR A 27 -7.40 25.69 9.58
CA THR A 27 -8.72 25.69 8.93
C THR A 27 -9.60 24.45 9.20
N ILE A 28 -10.72 24.66 9.88
CA ILE A 28 -11.80 23.68 9.99
C ILE A 28 -12.97 24.16 9.12
N GLY A 29 -13.29 23.36 8.10
CA GLY A 29 -14.45 23.58 7.23
C GLY A 29 -15.71 22.89 7.75
N TYR A 30 -16.44 22.24 6.86
CA TYR A 30 -17.61 21.44 7.21
C TYR A 30 -17.23 20.21 8.05
N LYS A 31 -16.12 19.54 7.69
CA LYS A 31 -15.52 18.41 8.40
C LYS A 31 -14.00 18.53 8.32
N ARG A 32 -13.32 18.21 9.41
CA ARG A 32 -11.87 18.05 9.45
C ARG A 32 -11.55 16.74 10.14
N ILE A 33 -10.79 15.88 9.48
CA ILE A 33 -10.25 14.64 10.04
C ILE A 33 -8.77 14.89 10.27
N ILE A 34 -8.28 14.57 11.45
CA ILE A 34 -6.86 14.60 11.81
C ILE A 34 -6.43 13.19 12.17
N ARG A 35 -5.39 12.71 11.51
CA ARG A 35 -4.76 11.43 11.83
C ARG A 35 -3.48 11.67 12.59
N PHE A 36 -3.26 10.92 13.64
CA PHE A 36 -2.06 10.99 14.48
C PHE A 36 -1.73 9.62 15.07
N ALA A 37 -0.49 9.45 15.54
CA ALA A 37 -0.08 8.22 16.21
C ALA A 37 -0.98 7.91 17.42
N GLY A 38 -1.29 6.64 17.63
CA GLY A 38 -2.14 6.20 18.74
C GLY A 38 -1.57 6.67 20.09
N VAL A 39 -2.45 7.20 20.95
CA VAL A 39 -2.10 7.62 22.30
C VAL A 39 -3.08 7.04 23.31
N THR A 40 -2.57 6.56 24.45
CA THR A 40 -3.42 6.15 25.57
C THR A 40 -3.55 7.33 26.53
N THR A 41 -4.75 7.89 26.63
CA THR A 41 -4.97 9.12 27.40
C THR A 41 -6.36 9.15 28.00
N PRO A 42 -6.52 9.73 29.21
CA PRO A 42 -7.85 9.98 29.78
C PRO A 42 -8.57 11.16 29.11
N ALA A 43 -7.86 12.05 28.39
CA ALA A 43 -8.48 13.24 27.81
C ALA A 43 -7.74 13.74 26.57
N LEU A 44 -8.53 14.21 25.60
CA LEU A 44 -8.11 14.99 24.44
C LEU A 44 -8.71 16.39 24.53
N ARG A 45 -7.97 17.40 24.08
CA ARG A 45 -8.51 18.75 23.91
C ARG A 45 -8.15 19.34 22.55
N VAL A 46 -9.06 20.16 22.02
CA VAL A 46 -8.81 20.99 20.86
C VAL A 46 -8.65 22.43 21.32
N ARG A 47 -7.49 23.03 21.04
CA ARG A 47 -7.19 24.41 21.38
C ARG A 47 -7.18 25.27 20.12
N PHE A 48 -8.03 26.29 20.11
CA PHE A 48 -8.14 27.22 18.99
C PHE A 48 -7.21 28.41 19.19
N GLY A 49 -6.24 28.59 18.28
CA GLY A 49 -5.26 29.66 18.36
C GLY A 49 -5.68 30.94 17.62
N GLN A 50 -6.39 30.79 16.50
CA GLN A 50 -6.89 31.92 15.71
C GLN A 50 -8.31 31.65 15.21
N ALA A 51 -9.18 32.63 15.39
CA ALA A 51 -10.54 32.59 14.90
C ALA A 51 -10.93 33.90 14.24
N ARG A 52 -11.69 33.82 13.17
CA ARG A 52 -12.23 34.99 12.41
C ARG A 52 -13.70 35.19 12.77
N GLY A 53 -13.99 35.24 14.07
CA GLY A 53 -15.34 35.43 14.60
C GLY A 53 -15.75 34.36 15.62
N PRO A 54 -16.99 34.35 16.10
CA PRO A 54 -17.47 33.37 17.07
C PRO A 54 -17.27 31.94 16.55
N LEU A 55 -16.66 31.09 17.38
CA LEU A 55 -16.49 29.66 17.10
C LEU A 55 -17.78 28.91 17.38
N CYS A 56 -18.11 28.02 16.46
CA CYS A 56 -19.18 27.04 16.65
C CYS A 56 -18.67 25.71 16.11
N ILE A 57 -18.47 24.75 16.99
CA ILE A 57 -18.11 23.37 16.66
C ILE A 57 -19.31 22.51 17.07
N SER A 58 -19.89 21.83 16.10
CA SER A 58 -21.10 21.01 16.33
C SER A 58 -20.77 19.65 16.94
N ASN A 59 -19.59 19.09 16.61
CA ASN A 59 -19.18 17.80 17.13
C ASN A 59 -17.65 17.65 17.10
N VAL A 60 -17.11 16.91 18.07
CA VAL A 60 -15.72 16.42 18.14
C VAL A 60 -15.77 14.96 18.55
N GLU A 61 -15.19 14.10 17.73
CA GLU A 61 -15.14 12.67 17.95
C GLU A 61 -13.70 12.19 17.86
N ALA A 62 -13.35 11.20 18.66
CA ALA A 62 -12.06 10.52 18.62
C ALA A 62 -12.31 9.02 18.44
N TYR A 63 -11.56 8.42 17.53
CA TYR A 63 -11.65 7.00 17.22
C TYR A 63 -10.26 6.38 17.30
N ASP A 64 -10.17 5.22 17.90
CA ASP A 64 -9.04 4.33 17.70
C ASP A 64 -9.27 3.59 16.38
N ALA A 65 -8.69 4.11 15.30
CA ALA A 65 -8.80 3.51 13.98
C ALA A 65 -7.58 2.60 13.76
N PRO A 66 -7.79 1.32 13.47
CA PRO A 66 -6.67 0.46 13.10
C PRO A 66 -5.95 1.04 11.89
N VAL A 67 -4.63 1.02 11.90
CA VAL A 67 -3.83 1.34 10.72
C VAL A 67 -4.18 0.29 9.67
N LEU A 68 -4.80 0.73 8.58
CA LEU A 68 -5.10 -0.15 7.45
C LEU A 68 -3.78 -0.44 6.74
N LEU A 69 -3.41 -1.69 6.68
CA LEU A 69 -2.29 -2.13 5.86
C LEU A 69 -2.71 -2.07 4.39
N GLU A 70 -1.90 -1.41 3.57
CA GLU A 70 -2.12 -1.37 2.13
C GLU A 70 -1.81 -2.73 1.50
N GLU A 71 -2.54 -3.06 0.43
CA GLU A 71 -2.28 -4.26 -0.36
C GLU A 71 -0.86 -4.24 -0.95
N PRO A 72 -0.18 -5.40 -1.02
CA PRO A 72 1.12 -5.45 -1.66
C PRO A 72 1.00 -5.26 -3.17
N ARG A 73 1.95 -4.55 -3.75
CA ARG A 73 2.07 -4.42 -5.20
C ARG A 73 2.75 -5.65 -5.78
N ILE A 74 2.12 -6.26 -6.80
CA ILE A 74 2.64 -7.45 -7.50
C ILE A 74 3.06 -7.03 -8.91
N VAL A 75 4.33 -7.19 -9.26
CA VAL A 75 4.87 -6.82 -10.57
C VAL A 75 5.72 -7.96 -11.10
N ARG A 76 5.58 -8.29 -12.40
CA ARG A 76 6.48 -9.19 -13.11
C ARG A 76 7.22 -8.41 -14.21
N ASN A 77 8.52 -8.54 -14.25
CA ASN A 77 9.35 -7.92 -15.29
C ASN A 77 9.35 -8.74 -16.59
N GLY A 78 9.97 -8.22 -17.66
CA GLY A 78 10.05 -8.89 -18.96
C GLY A 78 10.84 -10.21 -18.94
N ALA A 79 11.71 -10.42 -17.97
CA ALA A 79 12.44 -11.67 -17.77
C ALA A 79 11.61 -12.75 -17.03
N GLY A 80 10.38 -12.44 -16.64
CA GLY A 80 9.50 -13.36 -15.92
C GLY A 80 9.75 -13.43 -14.41
N GLU A 81 10.46 -12.45 -13.84
CA GLU A 81 10.73 -12.39 -12.40
C GLU A 81 9.66 -11.55 -11.71
N VAL A 82 9.05 -12.10 -10.66
CA VAL A 82 7.99 -11.45 -9.87
C VAL A 82 8.59 -10.79 -8.64
N THR A 83 8.22 -9.53 -8.44
CA THR A 83 8.55 -8.72 -7.26
C THR A 83 7.28 -8.34 -6.53
N LEU A 84 7.28 -8.52 -5.20
CA LEU A 84 6.24 -8.05 -4.30
C LEU A 84 6.78 -6.89 -3.48
N ALA A 85 5.99 -5.83 -3.30
CA ALA A 85 6.38 -4.66 -2.52
C ALA A 85 5.22 -4.19 -1.63
N ALA A 86 5.53 -3.86 -0.38
CA ALA A 86 4.62 -3.22 0.56
C ALA A 86 5.07 -1.77 0.80
N GLY A 87 4.14 -0.91 1.17
CA GLY A 87 4.44 0.48 1.56
C GLY A 87 5.18 0.57 2.90
N ASP A 88 4.94 -0.37 3.80
CA ASP A 88 5.62 -0.47 5.09
C ASP A 88 6.78 -1.47 5.03
N THR A 89 7.98 -1.02 5.41
CA THR A 89 9.21 -1.83 5.38
C THR A 89 9.33 -2.82 6.55
N GLN A 90 8.52 -2.68 7.59
CA GLN A 90 8.51 -3.58 8.75
C GLN A 90 7.49 -4.73 8.59
N ALA A 91 6.58 -4.61 7.63
CA ALA A 91 5.55 -5.59 7.41
C ALA A 91 6.06 -6.81 6.62
N GLU A 92 5.53 -7.98 6.93
CA GLU A 92 5.77 -9.22 6.20
C GLU A 92 4.82 -9.34 4.99
N ILE A 93 5.32 -9.79 3.85
CA ILE A 93 4.46 -10.16 2.72
C ILE A 93 4.33 -11.68 2.68
N ARG A 94 3.09 -12.19 2.73
CA ARG A 94 2.76 -13.61 2.56
C ARG A 94 2.12 -13.82 1.20
N TYR A 95 2.47 -14.91 0.50
CA TYR A 95 1.96 -15.13 -0.85
C TYR A 95 1.69 -16.61 -1.17
N THR A 96 0.93 -16.82 -2.26
CA THR A 96 0.64 -18.12 -2.86
C THR A 96 0.78 -18.03 -4.39
N LEU A 97 1.08 -19.16 -5.04
CA LEU A 97 1.27 -19.26 -6.49
C LEU A 97 0.22 -20.15 -7.16
N ASP A 98 -0.62 -20.81 -6.39
CA ASP A 98 -1.65 -21.75 -6.81
C ASP A 98 -3.06 -21.12 -6.88
N GLY A 99 -3.16 -19.81 -6.62
CA GLY A 99 -4.43 -19.06 -6.60
C GLY A 99 -5.24 -19.24 -5.31
N THR A 100 -4.76 -19.99 -4.32
CA THR A 100 -5.38 -20.04 -2.99
C THR A 100 -5.20 -18.72 -2.25
N GLU A 101 -6.06 -18.44 -1.25
CA GLU A 101 -5.94 -17.24 -0.42
C GLU A 101 -4.73 -17.38 0.51
N PRO A 102 -3.78 -16.41 0.48
CA PRO A 102 -2.66 -16.40 1.40
C PRO A 102 -3.14 -16.16 2.84
N GLY A 103 -2.50 -16.83 3.80
CA GLY A 103 -2.77 -16.70 5.22
C GLY A 103 -1.49 -16.58 6.04
N PRO A 104 -1.60 -16.59 7.38
CA PRO A 104 -0.43 -16.43 8.27
C PRO A 104 0.66 -17.49 8.08
N SER A 105 0.28 -18.68 7.61
CA SER A 105 1.20 -19.81 7.36
C SER A 105 1.69 -19.91 5.92
N SER A 106 1.23 -19.03 5.02
CA SER A 106 1.68 -18.99 3.64
C SER A 106 3.14 -18.58 3.53
N GLU A 107 3.74 -18.81 2.38
CA GLU A 107 5.16 -18.53 2.15
C GLU A 107 5.49 -17.05 2.39
N LEU A 108 6.62 -16.80 3.06
CA LEU A 108 7.12 -15.46 3.34
C LEU A 108 7.93 -14.97 2.14
N TYR A 109 7.58 -13.82 1.62
CA TYR A 109 8.34 -13.19 0.56
C TYR A 109 9.64 -12.58 1.10
N ALA A 110 10.78 -13.09 0.62
CA ALA A 110 12.10 -12.60 1.01
C ALA A 110 12.86 -11.96 -0.18
N LYS A 111 12.58 -12.40 -1.40
CA LYS A 111 13.28 -11.95 -2.62
C LYS A 111 12.44 -12.21 -3.85
N PRO A 112 12.72 -11.52 -4.98
CA PRO A 112 12.11 -11.82 -6.26
C PRO A 112 12.25 -13.30 -6.65
N PHE A 113 11.23 -13.85 -7.28
CA PHE A 113 11.19 -15.25 -7.69
C PHE A 113 10.77 -15.39 -9.18
N PRO A 114 11.27 -16.41 -9.88
CA PRO A 114 10.91 -16.62 -11.27
C PRO A 114 9.50 -17.17 -11.43
N MET A 115 8.73 -16.61 -12.36
CA MET A 115 7.44 -17.10 -12.81
C MET A 115 7.36 -16.98 -14.34
N THR A 116 7.92 -17.97 -15.02
CA THR A 116 8.03 -17.99 -16.49
C THR A 116 6.81 -18.61 -17.17
N GLY A 117 5.90 -19.21 -16.39
CA GLY A 117 4.66 -19.80 -16.89
C GLY A 117 3.43 -18.92 -16.61
N ARG A 118 2.27 -19.43 -17.06
CA ARG A 118 0.97 -18.90 -16.69
C ARG A 118 0.67 -19.23 -15.22
N GLY A 119 0.06 -18.31 -14.50
CA GLY A 119 -0.38 -18.54 -13.14
C GLY A 119 -0.96 -17.32 -12.47
N VAL A 120 -1.39 -17.46 -11.22
CA VAL A 120 -1.96 -16.40 -10.39
C VAL A 120 -1.12 -16.27 -9.13
N VAL A 121 -0.63 -15.07 -8.86
CA VAL A 121 0.01 -14.71 -7.60
C VAL A 121 -1.01 -13.99 -6.75
N LYS A 122 -1.23 -14.49 -5.54
CA LYS A 122 -1.98 -13.76 -4.52
C LYS A 122 -1.06 -13.45 -3.35
N ALA A 123 -1.19 -12.25 -2.82
CA ALA A 123 -0.34 -11.81 -1.72
C ALA A 123 -1.10 -10.88 -0.77
N LEU A 124 -0.70 -10.88 0.49
CA LEU A 124 -1.15 -9.94 1.52
C LEU A 124 0.03 -9.43 2.34
N VAL A 125 -0.15 -8.28 2.95
CA VAL A 125 0.76 -7.73 3.95
C VAL A 125 0.28 -8.14 5.33
N ARG A 126 1.20 -8.56 6.20
CA ARG A 126 0.93 -8.91 7.59
C ARG A 126 1.84 -8.10 8.51
N ASP A 127 1.26 -7.51 9.53
CA ASP A 127 2.01 -6.92 10.63
C ASP A 127 2.49 -8.04 11.57
N PRO A 128 3.81 -8.18 11.79
CA PRO A 128 4.34 -9.23 12.66
C PRO A 128 4.03 -9.00 14.15
N GLU A 129 3.81 -7.75 14.59
CA GLU A 129 3.61 -7.43 16.00
C GLU A 129 2.20 -7.77 16.49
N ASP A 130 1.18 -7.38 15.75
CA ASP A 130 -0.22 -7.57 16.15
C ASP A 130 -1.00 -8.56 15.27
N GLY A 131 -0.37 -9.04 14.20
CA GLY A 131 -0.95 -10.05 13.31
C GLY A 131 -2.03 -9.54 12.35
N ARG A 132 -2.25 -8.22 12.28
CA ARG A 132 -3.18 -7.63 11.30
C ARG A 132 -2.75 -7.97 9.88
N MET A 133 -3.72 -8.08 8.99
CA MET A 133 -3.50 -8.40 7.58
C MET A 133 -4.20 -7.38 6.70
N SER A 134 -3.59 -7.09 5.54
CA SER A 134 -4.20 -6.28 4.49
C SER A 134 -5.29 -7.07 3.75
N ALA A 135 -5.98 -6.40 2.83
CA ALA A 135 -6.69 -7.09 1.77
C ALA A 135 -5.71 -7.89 0.89
N VAL A 136 -6.24 -8.90 0.18
CA VAL A 136 -5.43 -9.76 -0.69
C VAL A 136 -5.32 -9.13 -2.07
N ALA A 137 -4.11 -8.80 -2.48
CA ALA A 137 -3.80 -8.48 -3.86
C ALA A 137 -3.76 -9.76 -4.70
N SER A 138 -4.36 -9.73 -5.89
CA SER A 138 -4.35 -10.85 -6.83
C SER A 138 -3.92 -10.39 -8.21
N ARG A 139 -2.96 -11.10 -8.82
CA ARG A 139 -2.51 -10.81 -10.19
C ARG A 139 -2.30 -12.08 -10.99
N GLY A 140 -3.04 -12.21 -12.09
CA GLY A 140 -2.82 -13.22 -13.10
C GLY A 140 -1.69 -12.82 -14.06
N PHE A 141 -0.88 -13.80 -14.42
CA PHE A 141 0.17 -13.65 -15.42
C PHE A 141 -0.01 -14.70 -16.51
N ASP A 142 0.19 -14.30 -17.74
CA ASP A 142 0.32 -15.19 -18.89
C ASP A 142 1.79 -15.55 -19.13
N ILE A 143 2.07 -16.39 -20.13
CA ILE A 143 3.45 -16.70 -20.54
C ILE A 143 4.12 -15.39 -20.98
N PRO A 144 5.33 -15.05 -20.48
CA PRO A 144 6.05 -13.87 -20.93
C PRO A 144 6.35 -13.95 -22.44
N CYS A 145 6.22 -12.82 -23.13
CA CYS A 145 6.48 -12.77 -24.58
C CYS A 145 7.86 -13.36 -24.94
N GLY A 146 8.89 -13.06 -24.16
CA GLY A 146 10.25 -13.61 -24.37
C GLY A 146 10.40 -15.12 -24.15
N ALA A 147 9.37 -15.81 -23.65
CA ALA A 147 9.38 -17.28 -23.52
C ALA A 147 8.81 -18.00 -24.74
N PHE A 148 8.20 -17.28 -25.67
CA PHE A 148 7.74 -17.87 -26.93
C PHE A 148 8.92 -18.27 -27.82
N ARG A 149 8.75 -19.34 -28.58
CA ARG A 149 9.69 -19.82 -29.59
C ARG A 149 8.93 -20.08 -30.88
N VAL A 150 9.53 -19.72 -32.00
CA VAL A 150 8.99 -20.04 -33.31
C VAL A 150 9.68 -21.32 -33.80
N LYS A 151 8.88 -22.32 -34.13
CA LYS A 151 9.39 -23.69 -34.43
C LYS A 151 10.29 -23.74 -35.66
N GLU A 152 10.07 -22.87 -36.62
CA GLU A 152 10.72 -22.91 -37.95
C GLU A 152 11.71 -21.76 -38.21
N LEU A 153 11.93 -20.89 -37.22
CA LEU A 153 12.88 -19.80 -37.30
C LEU A 153 13.98 -19.95 -36.25
N PRO A 154 15.25 -19.62 -36.59
CA PRO A 154 16.29 -19.50 -35.60
C PRO A 154 15.90 -18.51 -34.49
N ASP A 155 16.33 -18.77 -33.26
CA ASP A 155 16.02 -17.90 -32.12
C ASP A 155 16.48 -16.45 -32.33
N GLU A 156 17.57 -16.26 -33.05
CA GLU A 156 18.12 -14.94 -33.39
C GLU A 156 17.20 -14.11 -34.28
N GLU A 157 16.47 -14.76 -35.20
CA GLU A 157 15.52 -14.11 -36.10
C GLU A 157 14.13 -13.91 -35.44
N ALA A 158 13.81 -14.74 -34.45
CA ALA A 158 12.56 -14.69 -33.76
C ALA A 158 12.48 -13.65 -32.60
N VAL A 159 13.62 -13.10 -32.16
CA VAL A 159 13.68 -12.18 -30.99
C VAL A 159 12.76 -11.00 -31.13
N GLY A 160 12.69 -10.36 -32.29
CA GLY A 160 11.82 -9.20 -32.51
C GLY A 160 10.33 -9.52 -32.54
N LEU A 161 9.91 -10.79 -32.67
CA LEU A 161 8.49 -11.16 -32.66
C LEU A 161 7.88 -11.12 -31.26
N PHE A 162 8.71 -11.22 -30.21
CA PHE A 162 8.28 -11.39 -28.83
C PHE A 162 8.98 -10.42 -27.86
N ASP A 163 9.54 -9.32 -28.35
CA ASP A 163 10.22 -8.32 -27.52
C ASP A 163 9.24 -7.42 -26.72
N GLY A 164 7.95 -7.49 -27.05
CA GLY A 164 6.91 -6.68 -26.42
C GLY A 164 6.83 -5.24 -26.94
N ASP A 165 7.67 -4.89 -27.95
CA ASP A 165 7.62 -3.59 -28.59
C ASP A 165 6.71 -3.64 -29.83
N VAL A 166 5.60 -2.91 -29.79
CA VAL A 166 4.63 -2.85 -30.89
C VAL A 166 5.16 -2.13 -32.13
N SER A 167 6.30 -1.45 -32.02
CA SER A 167 6.96 -0.77 -33.14
C SER A 167 7.96 -1.67 -33.88
N THR A 168 8.32 -2.82 -33.30
CA THR A 168 9.21 -3.77 -33.95
C THR A 168 8.52 -4.47 -35.10
N VAL A 169 9.11 -4.36 -36.30
CA VAL A 169 8.63 -5.03 -37.51
C VAL A 169 9.60 -6.13 -37.89
N VAL A 170 9.12 -7.37 -37.92
CA VAL A 170 9.90 -8.53 -38.37
C VAL A 170 9.38 -8.98 -39.72
N TYR A 171 10.27 -9.04 -40.70
CA TYR A 171 9.97 -9.59 -42.03
C TYR A 171 10.26 -11.08 -42.02
N LEU A 172 9.22 -11.88 -42.15
CA LEU A 172 9.39 -13.32 -42.35
C LEU A 172 9.72 -13.62 -43.81
N PRO A 173 10.62 -14.55 -44.10
CA PRO A 173 10.98 -14.92 -45.44
C PRO A 173 9.86 -15.56 -46.26
#